data_ded044d31cacc450847d4f6deacc48bb
#
_entry.id   ded044d31cacc450847d4f6deacc48bb
#
_cell.length_a   1.000
_cell.length_b   1.000
_cell.length_c   1.000
_cell.angle_alpha   90.00
_cell.angle_beta   90.00
_cell.angle_gamma   90.00
#
_symmetry.space_group_name_H-M   'P 1'
#
loop_
_entity.id
_entity.type
_entity.pdbx_description
1 polymer ?
#
loop_
_entity_poly.entity_id
_entity_poly.type
_entity_poly.pdbx_seq_one_letter_code
_entity_poly.pdbx_strand_id
1 'polypeptide(L)'
;MTELNEKLIKISMLRELNAGQLPDRVTVVGPMPIELRQHERVIWIFNGVISFRRRTPVTSPPGGTGIVFPATEKDLYCGLRAFVHDPIPTDDLLEEAAGDLVVTDRNVYFIFGDGQRRIPLAKITALQPHADGIQVTCEQPQGRSRTFKLADPWLAANLIVRLTILAQK
;
A
#
# COMPACT_ATOMS: atom_id res chain seq x y z
N MET A 1 19.17 13.82 -7.97
CA MET A 1 18.91 12.47 -8.55
C MET A 1 18.07 12.64 -9.80
N THR A 2 18.47 12.01 -10.90
CA THR A 2 17.68 12.08 -12.13
C THR A 2 16.46 11.17 -12.05
N GLU A 3 15.40 11.51 -12.78
CA GLU A 3 14.18 10.69 -12.84
C GLU A 3 14.46 9.24 -13.27
N LEU A 4 15.43 9.05 -14.16
CA LEU A 4 15.84 7.73 -14.61
C LEU A 4 16.43 6.91 -13.45
N ASN A 5 17.29 7.51 -12.65
CA ASN A 5 17.90 6.84 -11.49
C ASN A 5 16.84 6.41 -10.46
N GLU A 6 15.86 7.28 -10.24
CA GLU A 6 14.75 6.97 -9.34
C GLU A 6 13.94 5.76 -9.83
N LYS A 7 13.62 5.72 -11.11
CA LYS A 7 12.92 4.58 -11.72
C LYS A 7 13.71 3.29 -11.60
N LEU A 8 15.03 3.37 -11.82
CA LEU A 8 15.89 2.18 -11.70
C LEU A 8 15.95 1.64 -10.28
N ILE A 9 15.99 2.52 -9.28
CA ILE A 9 15.94 2.12 -7.87
C ILE A 9 14.62 1.39 -7.57
N LYS A 10 13.50 1.95 -8.01
CA LYS A 10 12.16 1.35 -7.81
C LYS A 10 12.05 -0.03 -8.46
N ILE A 11 12.51 -0.17 -9.69
CA ILE A 11 12.50 -1.45 -10.40
C ILE A 11 13.40 -2.47 -9.69
N SER A 12 14.57 -2.05 -9.24
CA SER A 12 15.51 -2.91 -8.51
C SER A 12 14.88 -3.45 -7.23
N MET A 13 14.21 -2.58 -6.47
CA MET A 13 13.49 -2.99 -5.26
C MET A 13 12.42 -4.05 -5.54
N LEU A 14 11.64 -3.86 -6.59
CA LEU A 14 10.59 -4.81 -6.95
C LEU A 14 11.16 -6.16 -7.39
N ARG A 15 12.31 -6.17 -8.07
CA ARG A 15 13.02 -7.40 -8.41
C ARG A 15 13.51 -8.15 -7.18
N GLU A 16 14.05 -7.43 -6.21
CA GLU A 16 14.47 -8.03 -4.94
C GLU A 16 13.29 -8.70 -4.22
N LEU A 17 12.15 -8.03 -4.16
CA LEU A 17 10.93 -8.57 -3.56
C LEU A 17 10.41 -9.81 -4.32
N ASN A 18 10.46 -9.81 -5.64
CA ASN A 18 10.07 -10.97 -6.43
C ASN A 18 10.98 -12.18 -6.16
N ALA A 19 12.25 -11.94 -5.81
CA ALA A 19 13.20 -12.99 -5.41
C ALA A 19 13.06 -13.37 -3.93
N GLY A 20 12.10 -12.80 -3.19
CA GLY A 20 11.90 -13.06 -1.77
C GLY A 20 12.87 -12.31 -0.86
N GLN A 21 13.56 -11.31 -1.38
CA GLN A 21 14.51 -10.50 -0.63
C GLN A 21 13.89 -9.16 -0.24
N LEU A 22 14.15 -8.72 0.99
CA LEU A 22 13.68 -7.42 1.45
C LEU A 22 14.64 -6.31 1.01
N PRO A 23 14.15 -5.27 0.30
CA PRO A 23 14.98 -4.14 -0.05
C PRO A 23 15.46 -3.36 1.17
N ASP A 24 16.63 -2.79 1.07
CA ASP A 24 17.25 -1.96 2.12
C ASP A 24 17.67 -0.61 1.51
N ARG A 25 16.69 0.21 1.17
CA ARG A 25 16.89 1.51 0.51
C ARG A 25 16.55 2.71 1.37
N VAL A 26 15.95 2.48 2.54
CA VAL A 26 15.51 3.55 3.43
C VAL A 26 16.33 3.51 4.70
N THR A 27 17.02 4.61 4.97
CA THR A 27 17.71 4.85 6.24
C THR A 27 16.87 5.82 7.05
N VAL A 28 16.44 5.38 8.23
CA VAL A 28 15.70 6.24 9.14
C VAL A 28 16.67 7.02 9.99
N VAL A 29 16.58 8.35 9.92
CA VAL A 29 17.40 9.27 10.72
C VAL A 29 16.52 9.87 11.81
N GLY A 30 16.94 9.69 13.06
CA GLY A 30 16.20 10.19 14.21
C GLY A 30 15.10 9.25 14.72
N PRO A 31 14.33 9.66 15.74
CA PRO A 31 13.27 8.82 16.29
C PRO A 31 12.13 8.65 15.30
N MET A 32 11.66 7.42 15.15
CA MET A 32 10.48 7.11 14.36
C MET A 32 9.22 7.54 15.13
N PRO A 33 8.24 8.14 14.44
CA PRO A 33 6.95 8.47 15.07
C PRO A 33 6.07 7.24 15.30
N ILE A 34 6.54 6.05 14.96
CA ILE A 34 5.86 4.78 15.16
C ILE A 34 6.78 3.82 15.90
N GLU A 35 6.17 2.94 16.68
CA GLU A 35 6.90 1.84 17.32
C GLU A 35 6.94 0.64 16.38
N LEU A 36 8.11 0.39 15.83
CA LEU A 36 8.34 -0.81 15.03
C LEU A 36 8.43 -2.03 15.95
N ARG A 37 7.90 -3.15 15.50
CA ARG A 37 8.06 -4.42 16.19
C ARG A 37 9.51 -4.92 16.04
N GLN A 38 9.89 -5.86 16.89
CA GLN A 38 11.21 -6.46 16.83
C GLN A 38 11.48 -7.04 15.42
N HIS A 39 12.61 -6.66 14.84
CA HIS A 39 13.04 -7.04 13.50
C HIS A 39 12.16 -6.51 12.35
N GLU A 40 11.22 -5.62 12.61
CA GLU A 40 10.44 -4.97 11.56
C GLU A 40 11.30 -3.92 10.83
N ARG A 41 11.27 -3.94 9.51
CA ARG A 41 12.08 -3.06 8.67
C ARG A 41 11.22 -2.17 7.81
N VAL A 42 11.57 -0.87 7.76
CA VAL A 42 10.94 0.09 6.84
C VAL A 42 11.45 -0.18 5.44
N ILE A 43 10.52 -0.38 4.51
CA ILE A 43 10.83 -0.62 3.10
C ILE A 43 10.74 0.69 2.30
N TRP A 44 9.71 1.48 2.53
CA TRP A 44 9.52 2.76 1.84
C TRP A 44 8.60 3.69 2.62
N ILE A 45 8.77 5.00 2.39
CA ILE A 45 7.93 6.05 2.98
C ILE A 45 7.36 6.90 1.85
N PHE A 46 6.03 7.04 1.82
CA PHE A 46 5.32 7.93 0.92
C PHE A 46 4.85 9.15 1.70
N ASN A 47 5.30 10.34 1.27
CA ASN A 47 4.92 11.59 1.90
C ASN A 47 3.71 12.20 1.20
N GLY A 48 2.97 13.04 1.92
CA GLY A 48 1.87 13.79 1.35
C GLY A 48 0.69 12.91 0.91
N VAL A 49 0.36 11.92 1.72
CA VAL A 49 -0.74 10.97 1.44
C VAL A 49 -2.03 11.48 2.07
N ILE A 50 -3.13 11.38 1.32
CA ILE A 50 -4.46 11.71 1.82
C ILE A 50 -5.24 10.42 2.00
N SER A 51 -5.76 10.20 3.21
CA SER A 51 -6.60 9.05 3.54
C SER A 51 -8.08 9.42 3.42
N PHE A 52 -8.85 8.53 2.79
CA PHE A 52 -10.30 8.62 2.65
C PHE A 52 -10.96 7.42 3.30
N ARG A 53 -12.16 7.64 3.82
CA ARG A 53 -13.05 6.57 4.25
C ARG A 53 -14.33 6.58 3.43
N ARG A 54 -15.00 5.45 3.32
CA ARG A 54 -16.32 5.40 2.69
C ARG A 54 -17.40 5.89 3.65
N ARG A 55 -18.36 6.62 3.10
CA ARG A 55 -19.58 7.01 3.84
C ARG A 55 -20.44 5.82 4.17
N THR A 56 -20.55 4.89 3.21
CA THR A 56 -21.39 3.70 3.34
C THR A 56 -20.50 2.45 3.47
N PRO A 57 -20.71 1.59 4.49
CA PRO A 57 -19.97 0.33 4.60
C PRO A 57 -20.19 -0.53 3.36
N VAL A 58 -19.08 -1.08 2.82
CA VAL A 58 -19.13 -2.02 1.69
C VAL A 58 -19.05 -3.42 2.24
N THR A 59 -20.04 -4.23 1.90
CA THR A 59 -20.13 -5.63 2.33
C THR A 59 -19.58 -6.61 1.30
N SER A 60 -19.30 -6.15 0.09
CA SER A 60 -18.75 -6.98 -0.98
C SER A 60 -17.34 -6.53 -1.35
N PRO A 61 -16.47 -7.48 -1.75
CA PRO A 61 -15.15 -7.11 -2.24
C PRO A 61 -15.26 -6.20 -3.46
N PRO A 62 -14.28 -5.32 -3.71
CA PRO A 62 -14.31 -4.45 -4.88
C PRO A 62 -14.34 -5.30 -6.14
N GLY A 63 -15.34 -5.05 -6.98
CA GLY A 63 -15.44 -5.67 -8.30
C GLY A 63 -14.40 -5.08 -9.25
N GLY A 64 -14.04 -5.82 -10.29
CA GLY A 64 -13.19 -5.34 -11.36
C GLY A 64 -11.71 -5.72 -11.23
N THR A 65 -10.82 -4.76 -11.32
CA THR A 65 -9.40 -4.95 -11.58
C THR A 65 -8.51 -5.10 -10.34
N GLY A 66 -9.10 -5.19 -9.17
CA GLY A 66 -8.38 -5.35 -7.93
C GLY A 66 -7.75 -6.73 -7.75
N ILE A 67 -6.74 -6.80 -6.88
CA ILE A 67 -6.08 -8.05 -6.50
C ILE A 67 -6.70 -8.55 -5.20
N VAL A 68 -7.15 -9.80 -5.22
CA VAL A 68 -7.71 -10.47 -4.04
C VAL A 68 -6.68 -11.45 -3.49
N PHE A 69 -6.46 -11.45 -2.18
CA PHE A 69 -5.49 -12.33 -1.54
C PHE A 69 -6.18 -13.55 -0.91
N PRO A 70 -5.53 -14.72 -0.89
CA PRO A 70 -4.18 -14.97 -1.41
C PRO A 70 -4.10 -14.85 -2.93
N ALA A 71 -3.01 -14.28 -3.43
CA ALA A 71 -2.80 -14.00 -4.84
C ALA A 71 -1.57 -14.73 -5.37
N THR A 72 -1.62 -15.07 -6.66
CA THR A 72 -0.49 -15.61 -7.40
C THR A 72 0.21 -14.49 -8.17
N GLU A 73 1.41 -14.78 -8.68
CA GLU A 73 2.15 -13.86 -9.52
C GLU A 73 1.39 -13.47 -10.79
N LYS A 74 0.60 -14.40 -11.34
CA LYS A 74 -0.27 -14.16 -12.49
C LYS A 74 -1.41 -13.18 -12.15
N ASP A 75 -2.04 -13.36 -11.00
CA ASP A 75 -3.10 -12.46 -10.52
C ASP A 75 -2.56 -11.05 -10.31
N LEU A 76 -1.38 -10.94 -9.73
CA LEU A 76 -0.65 -9.69 -9.57
C LEU A 76 -0.50 -8.95 -10.88
N TYR A 77 -0.02 -9.64 -11.91
CA TYR A 77 0.24 -9.05 -13.22
C TYR A 77 -1.05 -8.56 -13.87
N CYS A 78 -2.10 -9.37 -13.85
CA CYS A 78 -3.40 -9.00 -14.42
C CYS A 78 -4.05 -7.83 -13.68
N GLY A 79 -3.99 -7.82 -12.35
CA GLY A 79 -4.56 -6.74 -11.55
C GLY A 79 -3.89 -5.40 -11.77
N LEU A 80 -2.57 -5.39 -11.90
CA LEU A 80 -1.81 -4.15 -12.09
C LEU A 80 -1.90 -3.56 -13.51
N ARG A 81 -2.37 -4.34 -14.49
CA ARG A 81 -2.58 -3.83 -15.85
C ARG A 81 -3.63 -2.74 -15.93
N ALA A 82 -4.61 -2.78 -15.07
CA ALA A 82 -5.70 -1.81 -15.05
C ALA A 82 -5.37 -0.53 -14.30
N PHE A 83 -4.19 -0.46 -13.75
CA PHE A 83 -3.72 0.61 -12.88
C PHE A 83 -3.78 2.01 -13.49
N VAL A 84 -3.65 2.12 -14.81
CA VAL A 84 -3.42 3.41 -15.49
C VAL A 84 -4.72 4.15 -15.81
N HIS A 85 -5.90 3.52 -15.68
CA HIS A 85 -7.11 4.02 -16.34
C HIS A 85 -8.12 4.74 -15.45
N ASP A 86 -8.30 4.31 -14.22
CA ASP A 86 -9.39 4.83 -13.40
C ASP A 86 -8.90 5.61 -12.18
N PRO A 87 -9.29 6.89 -12.05
CA PRO A 87 -9.03 7.64 -10.82
C PRO A 87 -9.86 7.09 -9.66
N ILE A 88 -9.48 7.47 -8.45
CA ILE A 88 -10.27 7.15 -7.25
C ILE A 88 -11.68 7.72 -7.41
N PRO A 89 -12.73 6.88 -7.34
CA PRO A 89 -14.11 7.39 -7.33
C PRO A 89 -14.38 8.10 -6.00
N THR A 90 -14.72 9.39 -6.06
CA THR A 90 -14.87 10.23 -4.87
C THR A 90 -16.29 10.36 -4.36
N ASP A 91 -17.28 9.86 -5.08
CA ASP A 91 -18.71 10.08 -4.79
C ASP A 91 -19.15 9.60 -3.41
N ASP A 92 -18.54 8.53 -2.90
CA ASP A 92 -18.86 7.96 -1.59
C ASP A 92 -17.68 8.01 -0.61
N LEU A 93 -16.77 8.94 -0.83
CA LEU A 93 -15.57 9.08 -0.01
C LEU A 93 -15.55 10.39 0.77
N LEU A 94 -15.10 10.31 2.02
CA LEU A 94 -14.83 11.44 2.87
C LEU A 94 -13.33 11.50 3.15
N GLU A 95 -12.75 12.67 2.90
CA GLU A 95 -11.38 12.94 3.31
C GLU A 95 -11.28 12.85 4.84
N GLU A 96 -10.35 12.05 5.32
CA GLU A 96 -10.21 11.76 6.74
C GLU A 96 -9.00 12.46 7.35
N ALA A 97 -7.87 12.35 6.70
CA ALA A 97 -6.61 12.92 7.19
C ALA A 97 -5.57 13.00 6.08
N ALA A 98 -4.58 13.87 6.28
CA ALA A 98 -3.38 13.95 5.47
C ALA A 98 -2.16 13.59 6.32
N GLY A 99 -1.20 12.87 5.76
CA GLY A 99 -0.02 12.42 6.48
C GLY A 99 0.94 11.65 5.61
N ASP A 100 1.62 10.69 6.22
CA ASP A 100 2.62 9.87 5.56
C ASP A 100 2.26 8.38 5.65
N LEU A 101 2.57 7.64 4.60
CA LEU A 101 2.35 6.21 4.54
C LEU A 101 3.72 5.51 4.63
N VAL A 102 3.92 4.75 5.70
CA VAL A 102 5.15 4.00 5.93
C VAL A 102 4.88 2.53 5.67
N VAL A 103 5.59 1.96 4.71
CA VAL A 103 5.46 0.54 4.34
C VAL A 103 6.65 -0.21 4.94
N THR A 104 6.35 -1.21 5.77
CA THR A 104 7.34 -2.10 6.34
C THR A 104 7.19 -3.51 5.77
N ASP A 105 8.06 -4.41 6.19
CA ASP A 105 7.95 -5.82 5.82
C ASP A 105 6.77 -6.56 6.49
N ARG A 106 6.09 -5.92 7.43
CA ARG A 106 4.98 -6.52 8.19
C ARG A 106 3.69 -5.73 8.18
N ASN A 107 3.79 -4.41 8.08
CA ASN A 107 2.64 -3.52 8.22
C ASN A 107 2.71 -2.36 7.25
N VAL A 108 1.55 -1.75 7.01
CA VAL A 108 1.45 -0.41 6.44
C VAL A 108 0.96 0.52 7.55
N TYR A 109 1.70 1.58 7.82
CA TYR A 109 1.34 2.59 8.82
C TYR A 109 0.93 3.87 8.12
N PHE A 110 -0.21 4.41 8.48
CA PHE A 110 -0.59 5.76 8.10
C PHE A 110 -0.43 6.67 9.31
N ILE A 111 0.44 7.66 9.19
CA ILE A 111 0.78 8.60 10.26
C ILE A 111 0.19 9.96 9.92
N PHE A 112 -0.66 10.47 10.80
CA PHE A 112 -1.35 11.74 10.61
C PHE A 112 -1.46 12.50 11.93
N GLY A 113 -1.02 13.75 11.97
CA GLY A 113 -1.04 14.56 13.19
C GLY A 113 -0.43 13.80 14.38
N ASP A 114 -1.22 13.63 15.44
CA ASP A 114 -0.84 12.88 16.65
C ASP A 114 -1.23 11.41 16.58
N GLY A 115 -1.86 10.98 15.49
CA GLY A 115 -2.40 9.63 15.36
C GLY A 115 -1.63 8.77 14.39
N GLN A 116 -1.90 7.47 14.47
CA GLN A 116 -1.39 6.50 13.51
C GLN A 116 -2.41 5.38 13.33
N ARG A 117 -2.38 4.76 12.16
CA ARG A 117 -3.15 3.56 11.86
C ARG A 117 -2.22 2.50 11.32
N ARG A 118 -2.40 1.29 11.79
CA ARG A 118 -1.63 0.14 11.35
C ARG A 118 -2.51 -0.82 10.57
N ILE A 119 -2.04 -1.22 9.41
CA ILE A 119 -2.66 -2.24 8.59
C ILE A 119 -1.69 -3.40 8.48
N PRO A 120 -1.92 -4.53 9.19
CA PRO A 120 -1.06 -5.70 9.05
C PRO A 120 -1.17 -6.28 7.64
N LEU A 121 -0.03 -6.51 6.99
CA LEU A 121 0.01 -7.10 5.64
C LEU A 121 -0.67 -8.48 5.60
N ALA A 122 -0.52 -9.25 6.66
CA ALA A 122 -1.15 -10.57 6.77
C ALA A 122 -2.69 -10.52 6.80
N LYS A 123 -3.27 -9.36 7.06
CA LYS A 123 -4.71 -9.14 7.16
C LYS A 123 -5.32 -8.49 5.93
N ILE A 124 -4.52 -8.15 4.95
CA ILE A 124 -5.02 -7.56 3.70
C ILE A 124 -5.71 -8.65 2.88
N THR A 125 -6.95 -8.39 2.49
CA THR A 125 -7.76 -9.31 1.68
C THR A 125 -7.87 -8.88 0.23
N ALA A 126 -7.71 -7.60 -0.06
CA ALA A 126 -7.75 -7.09 -1.42
C ALA A 126 -7.02 -5.76 -1.54
N LEU A 127 -6.50 -5.48 -2.73
CA LEU A 127 -5.93 -4.19 -3.10
C LEU A 127 -6.44 -3.79 -4.47
N GLN A 128 -7.02 -2.59 -4.56
CA GLN A 128 -7.50 -1.99 -5.79
C GLN A 128 -6.61 -0.81 -6.16
N PRO A 129 -5.81 -0.90 -7.24
CA PRO A 129 -5.05 0.24 -7.72
C PRO A 129 -5.94 1.24 -8.47
N HIS A 130 -5.58 2.52 -8.37
CA HIS A 130 -6.19 3.63 -9.08
C HIS A 130 -5.13 4.50 -9.72
N ALA A 131 -5.50 5.34 -10.68
CA ALA A 131 -4.55 6.22 -11.35
C ALA A 131 -3.85 7.21 -10.38
N ASP A 132 -4.50 7.60 -9.31
CA ASP A 132 -4.03 8.58 -8.32
C ASP A 132 -3.91 8.03 -6.90
N GLY A 133 -4.09 6.73 -6.71
CA GLY A 133 -3.96 6.12 -5.39
C GLY A 133 -4.24 4.63 -5.34
N ILE A 134 -4.48 4.14 -4.13
CA ILE A 134 -4.76 2.73 -3.87
C ILE A 134 -5.90 2.58 -2.87
N GLN A 135 -6.65 1.49 -2.99
CA GLN A 135 -7.63 1.08 -2.00
C GLN A 135 -7.20 -0.25 -1.39
N VAL A 136 -7.07 -0.29 -0.08
CA VAL A 136 -6.67 -1.48 0.66
C VAL A 136 -7.85 -1.97 1.48
N THR A 137 -8.19 -3.25 1.34
CA THR A 137 -9.27 -3.89 2.11
C THR A 137 -8.68 -4.91 3.05
N CYS A 138 -9.12 -4.87 4.31
CA CYS A 138 -8.63 -5.74 5.38
C CYS A 138 -9.72 -6.68 5.88
N GLU A 139 -9.30 -7.81 6.41
CA GLU A 139 -10.18 -8.83 6.98
C GLU A 139 -10.96 -8.31 8.20
N GLN A 140 -10.34 -7.53 9.06
CA GLN A 140 -10.94 -7.03 10.29
C GLN A 140 -10.70 -5.53 10.48
N PRO A 141 -11.69 -4.83 11.05
CA PRO A 141 -13.08 -5.24 11.29
C PRO A 141 -13.91 -5.22 10.00
N GLN A 142 -14.46 -6.35 9.66
CA GLN A 142 -15.47 -6.61 8.63
C GLN A 142 -15.28 -5.87 7.29
N GLY A 143 -14.22 -6.22 6.57
CA GLY A 143 -14.02 -5.73 5.21
C GLY A 143 -13.82 -4.23 5.08
N ARG A 144 -13.28 -3.58 6.08
CA ARG A 144 -12.97 -2.15 6.00
C ARG A 144 -11.98 -1.86 4.90
N SER A 145 -12.38 -0.97 4.01
CA SER A 145 -11.52 -0.44 2.97
C SER A 145 -11.00 0.93 3.37
N ARG A 146 -9.73 1.16 3.05
CA ARG A 146 -9.08 2.45 3.18
C ARG A 146 -8.57 2.87 1.81
N THR A 147 -8.85 4.10 1.43
CA THR A 147 -8.37 4.65 0.17
C THR A 147 -7.32 5.71 0.46
N PHE A 148 -6.17 5.60 -0.20
CA PHE A 148 -5.06 6.52 -0.05
C PHE A 148 -4.75 7.16 -1.40
N LYS A 149 -4.82 8.48 -1.47
CA LYS A 149 -4.36 9.25 -2.61
C LYS A 149 -2.89 9.63 -2.39
N LEU A 150 -2.03 9.32 -3.33
CA LEU A 150 -0.60 9.57 -3.23
C LEU A 150 0.04 9.80 -4.61
N ALA A 151 1.25 10.36 -4.59
CA ALA A 151 1.94 10.77 -5.80
C ALA A 151 2.46 9.60 -6.65
N ASP A 152 2.78 8.46 -6.03
CA ASP A 152 3.31 7.28 -6.74
C ASP A 152 2.51 6.02 -6.41
N PRO A 153 1.27 5.93 -6.90
CA PRO A 153 0.42 4.78 -6.63
C PRO A 153 0.94 3.48 -7.25
N TRP A 154 1.67 3.56 -8.36
CA TRP A 154 2.28 2.38 -8.97
C TRP A 154 3.27 1.70 -8.02
N LEU A 155 4.17 2.46 -7.42
CA LEU A 155 5.14 1.92 -6.47
C LEU A 155 4.44 1.39 -5.22
N ALA A 156 3.50 2.14 -4.68
CA ALA A 156 2.75 1.74 -3.49
C ALA A 156 2.01 0.42 -3.70
N ALA A 157 1.27 0.29 -4.79
CA ALA A 157 0.54 -0.93 -5.11
C ALA A 157 1.49 -2.12 -5.27
N ASN A 158 2.56 -1.94 -6.03
CA ASN A 158 3.54 -3.01 -6.27
C ASN A 158 4.24 -3.46 -4.99
N LEU A 159 4.66 -2.52 -4.14
CA LEU A 159 5.31 -2.86 -2.87
C LEU A 159 4.35 -3.59 -1.93
N ILE A 160 3.17 -3.04 -1.72
CA ILE A 160 2.20 -3.60 -0.77
C ILE A 160 1.76 -4.99 -1.21
N VAL A 161 1.47 -5.19 -2.49
CA VAL A 161 1.04 -6.49 -3.00
C VAL A 161 2.13 -7.56 -2.81
N ARG A 162 3.36 -7.25 -3.19
CA ARG A 162 4.47 -8.21 -3.07
C ARG A 162 4.79 -8.53 -1.63
N LEU A 163 4.81 -7.53 -0.77
CA LEU A 163 5.03 -7.72 0.67
C LEU A 163 3.88 -8.51 1.31
N THR A 164 2.64 -8.28 0.88
CA THR A 164 1.48 -9.03 1.35
C THR A 164 1.59 -10.51 0.97
N ILE A 165 1.99 -10.81 -0.26
CA ILE A 165 2.22 -12.18 -0.71
C ILE A 165 3.29 -12.87 0.17
N LEU A 166 4.39 -12.18 0.46
CA LEU A 166 5.43 -12.70 1.34
C LEU A 166 4.94 -12.90 2.76
N ALA A 167 4.13 -11.99 3.28
CA ALA A 167 3.62 -12.06 4.64
C ALA A 167 2.58 -13.16 4.86
N GLN A 168 1.90 -13.59 3.80
CA GLN A 168 0.84 -14.61 3.86
C GLN A 168 1.33 -16.02 3.49
N LYS A 169 2.60 -16.18 3.22
CA LYS A 169 3.22 -17.49 2.94
C LYS A 169 3.38 -18.32 4.20
#